data_928a50f641cf4a2e0f6ab040cbf1e2d7
#
_entry.id   928a50f641cf4a2e0f6ab040cbf1e2d7
#
_cell.length_a   1.000
_cell.length_b   1.000
_cell.length_c   1.000
_cell.angle_alpha   90.00
_cell.angle_beta   90.00
_cell.angle_gamma   90.00
#
_symmetry.space_group_name_H-M   'P 1'
#
loop_
_entity.id
_entity.type
_entity.pdbx_description
1 polymer ?
#
loop_
_entity_poly.entity_id
_entity_poly.type
_entity_poly.pdbx_seq_one_letter_code
_entity_poly.pdbx_strand_id
1 'polypeptide(L)'
;EIGVISNLDEIDAIGHRVLHGAETFKNSVVVTEEVLKKLEENVPLGPLHMPPNIMGIKACQEIMKGKKNVAVFDTAFHQTMPDYAYMYPLPYKDYTELRVRKYGFHGTSHKFVSGEASAILNKKDSKVVICHLGNGSSVSAVKDGKCIDTSMGLTPLEGLMMGTRCGNIDPAAVLYVMEKRNLSIKEMDGYMNKQ
;
A
#
# COMPACT_ATOMS: atom_id res chain seq x y z
N GLU A 1 -7.37 -15.95 29.44
CA GLU A 1 -6.34 -16.05 28.38
C GLU A 1 -6.81 -17.04 27.32
N ILE A 2 -6.94 -16.61 26.07
CA ILE A 2 -7.26 -17.49 24.95
C ILE A 2 -5.93 -17.82 24.28
N GLY A 3 -5.21 -18.81 24.83
CA GLY A 3 -3.96 -19.30 24.25
C GLY A 3 -4.25 -20.17 23.03
N VAL A 4 -3.81 -19.74 21.84
CA VAL A 4 -3.88 -20.53 20.60
C VAL A 4 -2.66 -21.40 20.44
N ILE A 5 -1.55 -21.03 21.12
CA ILE A 5 -0.27 -21.74 21.14
C ILE A 5 0.20 -21.88 22.60
N SER A 6 0.96 -22.91 22.90
CA SER A 6 1.54 -23.13 24.23
C SER A 6 2.89 -22.44 24.40
N ASN A 7 3.64 -22.29 23.30
CA ASN A 7 4.92 -21.59 23.28
C ASN A 7 5.23 -21.05 21.86
N LEU A 8 6.24 -20.18 21.77
CA LEU A 8 6.61 -19.54 20.49
C LEU A 8 7.29 -20.51 19.50
N ASP A 9 7.74 -21.68 19.95
CA ASP A 9 8.39 -22.66 19.07
C ASP A 9 7.41 -23.30 18.09
N GLU A 10 6.11 -23.28 18.41
CA GLU A 10 5.05 -23.76 17.52
C GLU A 10 4.85 -22.87 16.27
N ILE A 11 5.45 -21.66 16.25
CA ILE A 11 5.35 -20.74 15.10
C ILE A 11 6.44 -21.08 14.09
N ASP A 12 6.07 -21.40 12.86
CA ASP A 12 7.01 -21.73 11.78
C ASP A 12 7.59 -20.47 11.10
N ALA A 13 6.75 -19.45 10.90
CA ALA A 13 7.15 -18.23 10.22
C ALA A 13 6.22 -17.05 10.63
N ILE A 14 6.68 -15.82 10.35
CA ILE A 14 5.96 -14.59 10.69
C ILE A 14 5.72 -13.80 9.41
N GLY A 15 4.44 -13.55 9.10
CA GLY A 15 4.03 -12.69 7.99
C GLY A 15 3.81 -11.25 8.47
N HIS A 16 4.44 -10.29 7.81
CA HIS A 16 4.26 -8.86 8.08
C HIS A 16 3.59 -8.18 6.91
N ARG A 17 2.44 -7.54 7.15
CA ARG A 17 1.90 -6.58 6.20
C ARG A 17 2.74 -5.32 6.27
N VAL A 18 3.31 -4.92 5.13
CA VAL A 18 4.10 -3.70 4.98
C VAL A 18 3.40 -2.79 3.98
N LEU A 19 3.18 -1.53 4.36
CA LEU A 19 2.44 -0.59 3.54
C LEU A 19 3.10 -0.41 2.17
N HIS A 20 4.40 -0.13 2.13
CA HIS A 20 5.05 0.38 0.93
C HIS A 20 6.29 -0.40 0.53
N GLY A 21 6.23 -1.06 -0.63
CA GLY A 21 7.36 -1.74 -1.26
C GLY A 21 8.10 -0.89 -2.30
N ALA A 22 7.58 0.29 -2.62
CA ALA A 22 8.01 1.13 -3.74
C ALA A 22 8.08 0.31 -5.04
N GLU A 23 9.01 0.63 -5.93
CA GLU A 23 9.29 -0.17 -7.14
C GLU A 23 10.28 -1.30 -6.86
N THR A 24 10.86 -1.32 -5.65
CA THR A 24 11.88 -2.28 -5.23
C THR A 24 11.28 -3.68 -5.00
N PHE A 25 10.10 -3.76 -4.38
CA PHE A 25 9.50 -5.02 -4.00
C PHE A 25 8.24 -5.30 -4.80
N LYS A 26 8.37 -6.20 -5.77
CA LYS A 26 7.26 -6.65 -6.64
C LYS A 26 6.57 -7.93 -6.12
N ASN A 27 7.13 -8.57 -5.10
CA ASN A 27 6.62 -9.79 -4.48
C ASN A 27 6.92 -9.76 -2.98
N SER A 28 6.32 -10.71 -2.25
CA SER A 28 6.70 -10.98 -0.86
C SER A 28 8.15 -11.45 -0.78
N VAL A 29 8.86 -11.03 0.26
CA VAL A 29 10.29 -11.37 0.45
C VAL A 29 10.56 -11.80 1.89
N VAL A 30 11.53 -12.70 2.05
CA VAL A 30 12.09 -12.99 3.38
C VAL A 30 12.89 -11.77 3.84
N VAL A 31 12.65 -11.34 5.07
CA VAL A 31 13.30 -10.15 5.63
C VAL A 31 14.74 -10.47 6.01
N THR A 32 15.67 -9.83 5.34
CA THR A 32 17.11 -9.80 5.63
C THR A 32 17.52 -8.40 6.05
N GLU A 33 18.75 -8.19 6.51
CA GLU A 33 19.30 -6.86 6.79
C GLU A 33 19.25 -5.93 5.56
N GLU A 34 19.51 -6.47 4.37
CA GLU A 34 19.39 -5.71 3.12
C GLU A 34 17.94 -5.28 2.86
N VAL A 35 16.97 -6.16 3.10
CA VAL A 35 15.55 -5.83 2.98
C VAL A 35 15.16 -4.75 3.98
N LEU A 36 15.58 -4.86 5.26
CA LEU A 36 15.32 -3.83 6.27
C LEU A 36 15.87 -2.47 5.85
N LYS A 37 17.09 -2.40 5.35
CA LYS A 37 17.69 -1.17 4.84
C LYS A 37 16.85 -0.55 3.73
N LYS A 38 16.39 -1.35 2.76
CA LYS A 38 15.51 -0.89 1.69
C LYS A 38 14.14 -0.42 2.20
N LEU A 39 13.61 -1.03 3.25
CA LEU A 39 12.38 -0.57 3.90
C LEU A 39 12.60 0.80 4.56
N GLU A 40 13.73 1.03 5.20
CA GLU A 40 14.11 2.32 5.80
C GLU A 40 14.24 3.41 4.71
N GLU A 41 14.83 3.10 3.56
CA GLU A 41 14.90 3.99 2.39
C GLU A 41 13.52 4.36 1.83
N ASN A 42 12.51 3.54 2.06
CA ASN A 42 11.13 3.77 1.61
C ASN A 42 10.25 4.55 2.63
N VAL A 43 10.77 4.85 3.83
CA VAL A 43 10.05 5.61 4.86
C VAL A 43 9.45 6.93 4.33
N PRO A 44 10.15 7.72 3.49
CA PRO A 44 9.58 8.96 2.95
C PRO A 44 8.30 8.78 2.13
N LEU A 45 8.05 7.59 1.55
CA LEU A 45 6.83 7.28 0.79
C LEU A 45 5.63 6.91 1.67
N GLY A 46 5.86 6.61 2.95
CA GLY A 46 4.81 6.25 3.90
C GLY A 46 5.19 6.60 5.35
N PRO A 47 5.46 7.88 5.67
CA PRO A 47 6.07 8.27 6.94
C PRO A 47 5.24 7.95 8.18
N LEU A 48 3.92 7.80 8.04
CA LEU A 48 3.04 7.42 9.15
C LEU A 48 2.98 5.92 9.42
N HIS A 49 3.26 5.09 8.42
CA HIS A 49 3.05 3.64 8.48
C HIS A 49 4.36 2.83 8.44
N MET A 50 5.34 3.29 7.66
CA MET A 50 6.58 2.53 7.48
C MET A 50 7.40 2.38 8.77
N PRO A 51 7.58 3.43 9.62
CA PRO A 51 8.30 3.26 10.88
C PRO A 51 7.69 2.21 11.80
N PRO A 52 6.37 2.20 12.11
CA PRO A 52 5.77 1.14 12.91
C PRO A 52 5.82 -0.24 12.23
N ASN A 53 5.76 -0.35 10.89
CA ASN A 53 5.95 -1.63 10.21
C ASN A 53 7.35 -2.19 10.45
N ILE A 54 8.40 -1.36 10.29
CA ILE A 54 9.80 -1.76 10.52
C ILE A 54 10.01 -2.13 11.98
N MET A 55 9.46 -1.35 12.92
CA MET A 55 9.55 -1.64 14.35
C MET A 55 8.91 -2.99 14.70
N GLY A 56 7.74 -3.30 14.14
CA GLY A 56 7.08 -4.60 14.34
C GLY A 56 7.91 -5.77 13.82
N ILE A 57 8.56 -5.61 12.66
CA ILE A 57 9.48 -6.62 12.11
C ILE A 57 10.65 -6.85 13.06
N LYS A 58 11.34 -5.78 13.48
CA LYS A 58 12.50 -5.85 14.39
C LYS A 58 12.13 -6.48 15.74
N ALA A 59 10.97 -6.13 16.31
CA ALA A 59 10.48 -6.73 17.54
C ALA A 59 10.24 -8.24 17.40
N CYS A 60 9.64 -8.69 16.31
CA CYS A 60 9.43 -10.11 16.05
C CYS A 60 10.75 -10.87 15.87
N GLN A 61 11.73 -10.28 15.18
CA GLN A 61 13.07 -10.86 15.03
C GLN A 61 13.80 -11.01 16.36
N GLU A 62 13.62 -10.07 17.29
CA GLU A 62 14.22 -10.11 18.61
C GLU A 62 13.58 -11.17 19.51
N ILE A 63 12.24 -11.23 19.54
CA ILE A 63 11.48 -12.13 20.42
C ILE A 63 11.48 -13.56 19.89
N MET A 64 11.36 -13.75 18.58
CA MET A 64 11.27 -15.07 17.92
C MET A 64 12.52 -15.33 17.08
N LYS A 65 13.68 -15.38 17.74
CA LYS A 65 14.97 -15.58 17.09
C LYS A 65 14.98 -16.85 16.24
N GLY A 66 15.54 -16.74 15.04
CA GLY A 66 15.65 -17.87 14.09
C GLY A 66 14.38 -18.14 13.27
N LYS A 67 13.24 -17.57 13.59
CA LYS A 67 12.03 -17.71 12.78
C LYS A 67 12.10 -16.83 11.53
N LYS A 68 11.63 -17.35 10.40
CA LYS A 68 11.59 -16.59 9.15
C LYS A 68 10.54 -15.49 9.23
N ASN A 69 10.95 -14.27 8.95
CA ASN A 69 10.06 -13.13 8.80
C ASN A 69 9.84 -12.85 7.31
N VAL A 70 8.61 -12.69 6.87
CA VAL A 70 8.24 -12.46 5.47
C VAL A 70 7.48 -11.14 5.37
N ALA A 71 7.99 -10.21 4.58
CA ALA A 71 7.30 -8.95 4.27
C ALA A 71 6.38 -9.13 3.06
N VAL A 72 5.13 -8.71 3.21
CA VAL A 72 4.08 -8.71 2.19
C VAL A 72 3.63 -7.28 1.96
N PHE A 73 3.74 -6.78 0.74
CA PHE A 73 3.58 -5.37 0.43
C PHE A 73 2.21 -5.05 -0.15
N ASP A 74 1.56 -4.01 0.35
CA ASP A 74 0.29 -3.51 -0.20
C ASP A 74 0.42 -3.05 -1.65
N THR A 75 1.59 -2.56 -2.03
CA THR A 75 1.86 -2.02 -3.38
C THR A 75 2.28 -3.09 -4.41
N ALA A 76 2.67 -4.29 -3.97
CA ALA A 76 3.30 -5.27 -4.86
C ALA A 76 2.40 -5.74 -6.00
N PHE A 77 1.11 -5.99 -5.74
CA PHE A 77 0.15 -6.44 -6.76
C PHE A 77 -0.04 -5.40 -7.88
N HIS A 78 0.09 -4.12 -7.54
CA HIS A 78 -0.11 -3.01 -8.46
C HIS A 78 1.13 -2.70 -9.32
N GLN A 79 2.25 -3.39 -9.11
CA GLN A 79 3.47 -3.19 -9.92
C GLN A 79 3.35 -3.68 -11.36
N THR A 80 2.22 -4.30 -11.71
CA THR A 80 1.89 -4.70 -13.09
C THR A 80 1.18 -3.61 -13.88
N MET A 81 0.85 -2.47 -13.26
CA MET A 81 0.26 -1.34 -13.97
C MET A 81 1.20 -0.83 -15.07
N PRO A 82 0.69 -0.53 -16.27
CA PRO A 82 1.47 0.12 -17.33
C PRO A 82 1.78 1.58 -16.95
N ASP A 83 2.81 2.15 -17.59
CA ASP A 83 3.30 3.50 -17.31
C ASP A 83 2.22 4.58 -17.45
N TYR A 84 1.40 4.51 -18.46
CA TYR A 84 0.28 5.45 -18.66
C TYR A 84 -0.77 5.41 -17.54
N ALA A 85 -0.82 4.35 -16.73
CA ALA A 85 -1.76 4.23 -15.62
C ALA A 85 -1.15 4.70 -14.29
N TYR A 86 0.16 4.58 -14.11
CA TYR A 86 0.80 4.99 -12.86
C TYR A 86 1.46 6.37 -12.89
N MET A 87 1.74 6.94 -14.07
CA MET A 87 2.36 8.26 -14.18
C MET A 87 1.35 9.37 -13.92
N TYR A 88 1.72 10.33 -13.08
CA TYR A 88 0.97 11.56 -12.92
C TYR A 88 1.34 12.58 -14.02
N PRO A 89 0.43 13.49 -14.39
CA PRO A 89 0.69 14.57 -15.34
C PRO A 89 1.52 15.69 -14.68
N LEU A 90 2.68 15.33 -14.17
CA LEU A 90 3.68 16.19 -13.54
C LEU A 90 4.97 16.13 -14.33
N PRO A 91 5.92 17.07 -14.13
CA PRO A 91 7.24 16.97 -14.75
C PRO A 91 7.89 15.61 -14.48
N TYR A 92 8.44 14.98 -15.52
CA TYR A 92 9.00 13.62 -15.44
C TYR A 92 10.10 13.48 -14.36
N LYS A 93 10.81 14.57 -14.06
CA LYS A 93 11.80 14.62 -12.98
C LYS A 93 11.22 14.31 -11.60
N ASP A 94 9.94 14.63 -11.37
CA ASP A 94 9.29 14.33 -10.07
C ASP A 94 9.11 12.83 -9.89
N TYR A 95 8.93 12.08 -10.98
CA TYR A 95 8.99 10.62 -10.94
C TYR A 95 10.42 10.12 -10.73
N THR A 96 11.39 10.58 -11.52
CA THR A 96 12.74 10.02 -11.51
C THR A 96 13.54 10.39 -10.25
N GLU A 97 13.32 11.56 -9.68
CA GLU A 97 14.06 12.06 -8.53
C GLU A 97 13.31 11.81 -7.21
N LEU A 98 11.98 11.96 -7.22
CA LEU A 98 11.16 11.90 -6.01
C LEU A 98 10.30 10.63 -5.94
N ARG A 99 10.32 9.79 -6.98
CA ARG A 99 9.52 8.56 -7.09
C ARG A 99 8.01 8.84 -7.02
N VAL A 100 7.56 10.02 -7.51
CA VAL A 100 6.17 10.44 -7.51
C VAL A 100 5.43 9.72 -8.64
N ARG A 101 4.64 8.71 -8.26
CA ARG A 101 3.78 7.92 -9.15
C ARG A 101 2.63 7.31 -8.34
N LYS A 102 1.63 6.79 -9.04
CA LYS A 102 0.61 5.93 -8.43
C LYS A 102 1.23 4.57 -8.08
N TYR A 103 1.11 4.15 -6.82
CA TYR A 103 1.52 2.83 -6.34
C TYR A 103 0.34 1.91 -6.09
N GLY A 104 -0.75 2.45 -5.54
CA GLY A 104 -1.90 1.66 -5.11
C GLY A 104 -1.65 0.88 -3.82
N PHE A 105 -2.71 0.55 -3.11
CA PHE A 105 -2.66 -0.12 -1.81
C PHE A 105 -3.75 -1.19 -1.72
N HIS A 106 -3.83 -1.91 -0.60
CA HIS A 106 -4.68 -3.09 -0.42
C HIS A 106 -4.37 -4.21 -1.42
N GLY A 107 -3.18 -4.23 -1.99
CA GLY A 107 -2.79 -5.14 -3.07
C GLY A 107 -2.94 -6.61 -2.71
N THR A 108 -2.68 -7.00 -1.46
CA THR A 108 -2.89 -8.37 -0.99
C THR A 108 -4.37 -8.77 -1.09
N SER A 109 -5.29 -7.89 -0.69
CA SER A 109 -6.73 -8.12 -0.83
C SER A 109 -7.15 -8.19 -2.30
N HIS A 110 -6.73 -7.22 -3.12
CA HIS A 110 -7.05 -7.21 -4.56
C HIS A 110 -6.54 -8.45 -5.28
N LYS A 111 -5.31 -8.89 -4.97
CA LYS A 111 -4.73 -10.12 -5.52
C LYS A 111 -5.54 -11.36 -5.13
N PHE A 112 -5.85 -11.51 -3.85
CA PHE A 112 -6.60 -12.65 -3.34
C PHE A 112 -7.99 -12.72 -3.96
N VAL A 113 -8.78 -11.63 -3.84
CA VAL A 113 -10.16 -11.60 -4.33
C VAL A 113 -10.23 -11.77 -5.85
N SER A 114 -9.28 -11.20 -6.60
CA SER A 114 -9.25 -11.40 -8.07
C SER A 114 -8.94 -12.85 -8.46
N GLY A 115 -8.09 -13.53 -7.70
CA GLY A 115 -7.80 -14.96 -7.88
C GLY A 115 -9.03 -15.83 -7.62
N GLU A 116 -9.72 -15.60 -6.49
CA GLU A 116 -10.95 -16.31 -6.14
C GLU A 116 -12.06 -16.06 -7.16
N ALA A 117 -12.25 -14.81 -7.62
CA ALA A 117 -13.23 -14.50 -8.66
C ALA A 117 -12.93 -15.24 -9.97
N SER A 118 -11.67 -15.30 -10.39
CA SER A 118 -11.27 -16.03 -11.59
C SER A 118 -11.48 -17.54 -11.45
N ALA A 119 -11.24 -18.09 -10.26
CA ALA A 119 -11.48 -19.51 -9.96
C ALA A 119 -12.98 -19.84 -10.00
N ILE A 120 -13.83 -19.03 -9.35
CA ILE A 120 -15.29 -19.21 -9.34
C ILE A 120 -15.86 -19.11 -10.77
N LEU A 121 -15.35 -18.15 -11.57
CA LEU A 121 -15.77 -17.99 -12.96
C LEU A 121 -15.20 -19.08 -13.90
N ASN A 122 -14.27 -19.90 -13.40
CA ASN A 122 -13.48 -20.84 -14.19
C ASN A 122 -12.88 -20.20 -15.46
N LYS A 123 -12.34 -18.99 -15.31
CA LYS A 123 -11.89 -18.16 -16.43
C LYS A 123 -10.54 -17.51 -16.12
N LYS A 124 -9.49 -17.92 -16.86
CA LYS A 124 -8.13 -17.38 -16.69
C LYS A 124 -7.97 -15.99 -17.34
N ASP A 125 -8.60 -15.75 -18.46
CA ASP A 125 -8.62 -14.50 -19.24
C ASP A 125 -9.72 -13.54 -18.74
N SER A 126 -9.83 -13.41 -17.42
CA SER A 126 -10.87 -12.61 -16.78
C SER A 126 -10.53 -11.12 -16.77
N LYS A 127 -11.58 -10.30 -16.89
CA LYS A 127 -11.54 -8.86 -16.59
C LYS A 127 -12.45 -8.63 -15.40
N VAL A 128 -11.89 -8.23 -14.27
CA VAL A 128 -12.64 -8.05 -13.03
C VAL A 128 -12.33 -6.70 -12.41
N VAL A 129 -13.32 -6.11 -11.78
CA VAL A 129 -13.18 -4.92 -10.93
C VAL A 129 -13.32 -5.39 -9.50
N ILE A 130 -12.31 -5.14 -8.70
CA ILE A 130 -12.27 -5.53 -7.30
C ILE A 130 -12.46 -4.30 -6.43
N CYS A 131 -13.45 -4.35 -5.55
CA CYS A 131 -13.74 -3.30 -4.57
C CYS A 131 -13.31 -3.80 -3.18
N HIS A 132 -12.30 -3.15 -2.59
CA HIS A 132 -11.96 -3.31 -1.18
C HIS A 132 -12.64 -2.16 -0.42
N LEU A 133 -13.71 -2.46 0.31
CA LEU A 133 -14.57 -1.45 0.95
C LEU A 133 -14.52 -1.63 2.48
N GLY A 134 -13.59 -0.94 3.12
CA GLY A 134 -13.46 -0.80 4.56
C GLY A 134 -13.47 0.67 4.97
N ASN A 135 -12.93 1.01 6.13
CA ASN A 135 -12.69 2.42 6.50
C ASN A 135 -11.73 3.10 5.50
N GLY A 136 -10.69 2.37 5.06
CA GLY A 136 -9.98 2.68 3.83
C GLY A 136 -10.62 1.90 2.67
N SER A 137 -10.83 2.54 1.52
CA SER A 137 -11.49 1.96 0.37
C SER A 137 -10.68 2.15 -0.90
N SER A 138 -10.64 1.11 -1.73
CA SER A 138 -9.99 1.19 -3.05
C SER A 138 -10.68 0.28 -4.06
N VAL A 139 -10.54 0.63 -5.33
CA VAL A 139 -11.00 -0.16 -6.47
C VAL A 139 -9.82 -0.45 -7.37
N SER A 140 -9.73 -1.67 -7.88
CA SER A 140 -8.70 -2.04 -8.86
C SER A 140 -9.32 -2.72 -10.07
N ALA A 141 -8.83 -2.35 -11.26
CA ALA A 141 -9.10 -3.06 -12.51
C ALA A 141 -8.04 -4.14 -12.69
N VAL A 142 -8.49 -5.38 -12.84
CA VAL A 142 -7.62 -6.55 -12.99
C VAL A 142 -7.96 -7.26 -14.30
N LYS A 143 -6.93 -7.49 -15.11
CA LYS A 143 -7.03 -8.24 -16.35
C LYS A 143 -6.05 -9.40 -16.32
N ASP A 144 -6.53 -10.61 -16.57
CA ASP A 144 -5.72 -11.83 -16.64
C ASP A 144 -4.82 -12.01 -15.38
N GLY A 145 -5.40 -11.72 -14.19
CA GLY A 145 -4.71 -11.79 -12.90
C GLY A 145 -3.68 -10.65 -12.63
N LYS A 146 -3.60 -9.65 -13.50
CA LYS A 146 -2.70 -8.50 -13.37
C LYS A 146 -3.49 -7.21 -13.12
N CYS A 147 -3.06 -6.43 -12.14
CA CYS A 147 -3.60 -5.09 -11.94
C CYS A 147 -3.20 -4.20 -13.12
N ILE A 148 -4.19 -3.55 -13.74
CA ILE A 148 -3.97 -2.61 -14.85
C ILE A 148 -4.26 -1.16 -14.47
N ASP A 149 -5.03 -0.94 -13.40
CA ASP A 149 -5.25 0.37 -12.77
C ASP A 149 -5.82 0.19 -11.36
N THR A 150 -5.67 1.22 -10.51
CA THR A 150 -6.21 1.23 -9.16
C THR A 150 -6.54 2.65 -8.73
N SER A 151 -7.46 2.81 -7.78
CA SER A 151 -7.95 4.12 -7.35
C SER A 151 -7.02 4.84 -6.37
N MET A 152 -6.29 4.15 -5.49
CA MET A 152 -5.33 4.79 -4.60
C MET A 152 -4.04 5.13 -5.34
N GLY A 153 -3.40 6.24 -4.96
CA GLY A 153 -2.30 6.87 -5.68
C GLY A 153 -0.92 6.66 -5.08
N LEU A 154 -0.18 7.76 -4.99
CA LEU A 154 1.09 7.85 -4.26
C LEU A 154 0.89 7.47 -2.80
N THR A 155 -0.23 7.87 -2.23
CA THR A 155 -0.65 7.59 -0.85
C THR A 155 -2.03 6.93 -0.84
N PRO A 156 -2.47 6.35 0.29
CA PRO A 156 -3.81 5.80 0.43
C PRO A 156 -4.93 6.86 0.53
N LEU A 157 -4.70 8.10 0.06
CA LEU A 157 -5.67 9.21 0.09
C LEU A 157 -6.47 9.31 -1.20
N GLU A 158 -5.81 9.19 -2.36
CA GLU A 158 -6.44 9.33 -3.68
C GLU A 158 -7.52 8.24 -3.91
N GLY A 159 -8.52 8.56 -4.71
CA GLY A 159 -9.54 7.63 -5.17
C GLY A 159 -10.90 7.86 -4.53
N LEU A 160 -11.49 6.83 -4.01
CA LEU A 160 -12.81 6.88 -3.37
C LEU A 160 -12.81 7.80 -2.16
N MET A 161 -13.94 8.49 -1.92
CA MET A 161 -14.22 9.07 -0.61
C MET A 161 -14.34 7.94 0.42
N MET A 162 -13.67 8.09 1.55
CA MET A 162 -13.55 7.05 2.57
C MET A 162 -14.16 7.52 3.91
N GLY A 163 -14.05 6.72 4.94
CA GLY A 163 -14.61 7.05 6.26
C GLY A 163 -14.13 8.37 6.84
N THR A 164 -12.84 8.70 6.63
CA THR A 164 -12.23 9.96 7.09
C THR A 164 -11.41 10.67 6.01
N ARG A 165 -11.03 9.98 4.94
CA ARG A 165 -10.20 10.52 3.86
C ARG A 165 -11.08 11.06 2.74
N CYS A 166 -10.78 12.26 2.26
CA CYS A 166 -11.58 12.93 1.24
C CYS A 166 -11.62 12.20 -0.12
N GLY A 167 -10.62 11.40 -0.45
CA GLY A 167 -10.50 10.81 -1.79
C GLY A 167 -10.10 11.85 -2.84
N ASN A 168 -10.59 11.67 -4.07
CA ASN A 168 -10.30 12.59 -5.17
C ASN A 168 -10.90 13.97 -4.92
N ILE A 169 -10.06 14.97 -5.08
CA ILE A 169 -10.43 16.39 -4.96
C ILE A 169 -9.63 17.18 -6.01
N ASP A 170 -10.17 18.30 -6.47
CA ASP A 170 -9.41 19.25 -7.29
C ASP A 170 -8.22 19.79 -6.50
N PRO A 171 -6.96 19.62 -6.96
CA PRO A 171 -5.79 20.16 -6.29
C PRO A 171 -5.85 21.67 -6.06
N ALA A 172 -6.48 22.43 -6.96
CA ALA A 172 -6.65 23.87 -6.80
C ALA A 172 -7.58 24.20 -5.62
N ALA A 173 -8.59 23.38 -5.35
CA ALA A 173 -9.44 23.54 -4.16
C ALA A 173 -8.64 23.35 -2.86
N VAL A 174 -7.69 22.41 -2.84
CA VAL A 174 -6.78 22.21 -1.69
C VAL A 174 -5.97 23.47 -1.42
N LEU A 175 -5.31 24.00 -2.45
CA LEU A 175 -4.49 25.23 -2.35
C LEU A 175 -5.33 26.43 -1.93
N TYR A 176 -6.54 26.60 -2.50
CA TYR A 176 -7.45 27.68 -2.15
C TYR A 176 -7.87 27.65 -0.67
N VAL A 177 -8.25 26.46 -0.18
CA VAL A 177 -8.62 26.30 1.25
C VAL A 177 -7.43 26.56 2.17
N MET A 178 -6.24 26.09 1.81
CA MET A 178 -5.01 26.37 2.56
C MET A 178 -4.76 27.86 2.69
N GLU A 179 -4.83 28.59 1.58
CA GLU A 179 -4.66 30.05 1.55
C GLU A 179 -5.72 30.76 2.42
N LYS A 180 -7.01 30.48 2.18
CA LYS A 180 -8.11 31.19 2.85
C LYS A 180 -8.23 30.90 4.34
N ARG A 181 -7.79 29.73 4.79
CA ARG A 181 -7.79 29.33 6.20
C ARG A 181 -6.41 29.43 6.86
N ASN A 182 -5.39 29.87 6.11
CA ASN A 182 -3.99 29.97 6.56
C ASN A 182 -3.47 28.64 7.16
N LEU A 183 -3.77 27.52 6.48
CA LEU A 183 -3.35 26.19 6.92
C LEU A 183 -1.95 25.87 6.44
N SER A 184 -1.13 25.33 7.33
CA SER A 184 0.14 24.70 6.99
C SER A 184 -0.12 23.39 6.22
N ILE A 185 0.91 22.87 5.54
CA ILE A 185 0.86 21.56 4.84
C ILE A 185 0.41 20.45 5.81
N LYS A 186 0.94 20.44 7.05
CA LYS A 186 0.60 19.43 8.06
C LYS A 186 -0.86 19.51 8.49
N GLU A 187 -1.40 20.71 8.64
CA GLU A 187 -2.80 20.91 9.00
C GLU A 187 -3.72 20.50 7.86
N MET A 188 -3.35 20.82 6.62
CA MET A 188 -4.13 20.40 5.45
C MET A 188 -4.08 18.89 5.24
N ASP A 189 -2.95 18.24 5.46
CA ASP A 189 -2.86 16.77 5.46
C ASP A 189 -3.83 16.17 6.48
N GLY A 190 -3.86 16.69 7.71
CA GLY A 190 -4.83 16.28 8.72
C GLY A 190 -6.28 16.53 8.31
N TYR A 191 -6.54 17.66 7.66
CA TYR A 191 -7.86 18.04 7.16
C TYR A 191 -8.39 17.06 6.10
N MET A 192 -7.53 16.62 5.17
CA MET A 192 -7.89 15.67 4.13
C MET A 192 -8.00 14.21 4.60
N ASN A 193 -7.32 13.86 5.68
CA ASN A 193 -7.22 12.48 6.14
C ASN A 193 -8.12 12.12 7.34
N LYS A 194 -8.59 13.12 8.12
CA LYS A 194 -9.17 12.87 9.45
C LYS A 194 -10.48 13.61 9.72
N GLN A 195 -11.08 14.28 8.75
CA GLN A 195 -12.31 15.07 8.97
C GLN A 195 -13.47 14.58 8.13
#